data_a8a16e4f4dbccf38307da52862f880c4
#
_entry.id   a8a16e4f4dbccf38307da52862f880c4
#
_cell.length_a   1.000
_cell.length_b   1.000
_cell.length_c   1.000
_cell.angle_alpha   90.00
_cell.angle_beta   90.00
_cell.angle_gamma   90.00
#
_symmetry.space_group_name_H-M   'P 1'
#
loop_
_entity.id
_entity.type
_entity.pdbx_description
1 polymer ?
#
loop_
_entity_poly.entity_id
_entity_poly.type
_entity_poly.pdbx_seq_one_letter_code
_entity_poly.pdbx_strand_id
1 'polypeptide(L)'
;MKILVLGKGIANDGMVLLLEQKELEFDYLNPEEVAHFDYTYVIKAPGIPLSDRIIQGFIKKGIRILSDIEVAMLLHPGFYIGVTGSNGKTTTVSLICHLLKSGYDAVACGNIGYSIGKAVVEHPNAQIYVVELSSFQLECAQIDLNISVLLNIHPCHLDHHATFADYIGSKSNICIHQTPQHCVVYCDDDPHIQTIIRHTEAKKSSFSADKSHAKCCLHQDVIYYENKRIFKLTEPFKGKKHLIEDLLAAIGVVSLFAKIKPSMIRKQLKSFEPIDYRMMPMNPYIYNDAKSTNPYSTIAAIECFQSVFLICGGYDRKENLESLNDHLYKIKKVYAYGQTKDKIYQYMRKHDKECCVFQTVEEAFCQALKERQNEVVLYSPMFASFDQFENYMARGKYFNTLFQKYVSSK
;
A
#
# COMPACT_ATOMS: atom_id res chain seq x y z
N MET A 1 31.18 17.32 -3.41
CA MET A 1 30.23 16.27 -3.83
C MET A 1 28.98 17.03 -4.29
N LYS A 2 28.53 16.87 -5.52
CA LYS A 2 27.38 17.62 -6.04
C LYS A 2 26.17 16.69 -6.14
N ILE A 3 25.11 16.99 -5.40
CA ILE A 3 23.89 16.18 -5.33
C ILE A 3 22.78 16.88 -6.11
N LEU A 4 22.03 16.14 -6.90
CA LEU A 4 20.78 16.60 -7.49
C LEU A 4 19.60 15.89 -6.81
N VAL A 5 18.66 16.65 -6.27
CA VAL A 5 17.32 16.16 -5.89
C VAL A 5 16.41 16.44 -7.08
N LEU A 6 16.00 15.39 -7.78
CA LEU A 6 15.27 15.49 -9.05
C LEU A 6 13.78 15.18 -8.91
N GLY A 7 12.96 16.17 -9.23
CA GLY A 7 11.49 16.14 -9.14
C GLY A 7 10.97 16.60 -7.78
N LYS A 8 10.08 17.59 -7.81
CA LYS A 8 9.45 18.20 -6.62
C LYS A 8 8.27 17.34 -6.14
N GLY A 9 8.09 17.23 -4.82
CA GLY A 9 7.01 16.48 -4.18
C GLY A 9 7.37 15.95 -2.80
N ILE A 10 6.38 15.41 -2.07
CA ILE A 10 6.44 15.05 -0.65
C ILE A 10 7.69 14.21 -0.28
N ALA A 11 8.07 13.24 -1.10
CA ALA A 11 9.25 12.40 -0.83
C ALA A 11 10.53 13.24 -0.86
N ASN A 12 10.72 13.99 -1.94
CA ASN A 12 11.92 14.80 -2.14
C ASN A 12 11.93 16.08 -1.28
N ASP A 13 10.77 16.67 -0.95
CA ASP A 13 10.69 17.75 0.04
C ASP A 13 11.26 17.30 1.39
N GLY A 14 10.98 16.04 1.79
CA GLY A 14 11.60 15.46 2.97
C GLY A 14 13.09 15.19 2.83
N MET A 15 13.57 14.84 1.63
CA MET A 15 15.01 14.70 1.38
C MET A 15 15.73 16.04 1.44
N VAL A 16 15.15 17.12 0.92
CA VAL A 16 15.65 18.49 1.06
C VAL A 16 15.88 18.82 2.53
N LEU A 17 14.87 18.62 3.40
CA LEU A 17 15.00 18.85 4.85
C LEU A 17 16.15 18.05 5.46
N LEU A 18 16.32 16.79 5.06
CA LEU A 18 17.38 15.94 5.59
C LEU A 18 18.77 16.40 5.12
N LEU A 19 18.91 16.75 3.84
CA LEU A 19 20.18 17.25 3.29
C LEU A 19 20.58 18.59 3.92
N GLU A 20 19.62 19.51 4.12
CA GLU A 20 19.83 20.77 4.84
C GLU A 20 20.29 20.52 6.27
N GLN A 21 19.63 19.61 7.02
CA GLN A 21 20.04 19.27 8.39
C GLN A 21 21.47 18.67 8.45
N LYS A 22 21.91 18.01 7.36
CA LYS A 22 23.25 17.44 7.25
C LYS A 22 24.27 18.40 6.62
N GLU A 23 23.88 19.65 6.37
CA GLU A 23 24.72 20.70 5.77
C GLU A 23 25.36 20.27 4.41
N LEU A 24 24.61 19.47 3.61
CA LEU A 24 25.05 19.01 2.30
C LEU A 24 24.56 19.96 1.21
N GLU A 25 25.42 20.28 0.26
CA GLU A 25 25.07 21.10 -0.91
C GLU A 25 24.32 20.24 -1.96
N PHE A 26 23.23 20.76 -2.46
CA PHE A 26 22.42 20.11 -3.50
C PHE A 26 21.67 21.13 -4.37
N ASP A 27 21.33 20.70 -5.58
CA ASP A 27 20.34 21.38 -6.42
C ASP A 27 18.98 20.67 -6.30
N TYR A 28 17.87 21.41 -6.27
CA TYR A 28 16.51 20.87 -6.23
C TYR A 28 15.71 21.29 -7.45
N LEU A 29 15.64 20.42 -8.46
CA LEU A 29 15.16 20.72 -9.81
C LEU A 29 14.08 19.71 -10.26
N ASN A 30 13.16 20.18 -11.12
CA ASN A 30 12.36 19.28 -11.93
C ASN A 30 13.14 18.84 -13.20
N PRO A 31 12.73 17.75 -13.88
CA PRO A 31 13.44 17.26 -15.08
C PRO A 31 13.67 18.31 -16.15
N GLU A 32 12.70 19.19 -16.40
CA GLU A 32 12.76 20.27 -17.39
C GLU A 32 13.74 21.39 -17.03
N GLU A 33 14.14 21.50 -15.77
CA GLU A 33 15.08 22.53 -15.26
C GLU A 33 16.56 22.06 -15.35
N VAL A 34 16.80 20.79 -15.69
CA VAL A 34 18.14 20.19 -15.73
C VAL A 34 18.90 20.65 -16.98
N ALA A 35 19.89 21.53 -16.80
CA ALA A 35 20.72 22.10 -17.88
C ALA A 35 21.99 21.29 -18.17
N HIS A 36 22.51 20.52 -17.23
CA HIS A 36 23.75 19.73 -17.35
C HIS A 36 23.69 18.43 -16.50
N PHE A 37 24.66 17.56 -16.72
CA PHE A 37 24.75 16.26 -16.04
C PHE A 37 26.00 16.13 -15.13
N ASP A 38 26.45 17.23 -14.53
CA ASP A 38 27.68 17.27 -13.73
C ASP A 38 27.37 17.11 -12.25
N TYR A 39 26.75 15.98 -11.90
CA TYR A 39 26.40 15.60 -10.53
C TYR A 39 27.12 14.31 -10.14
N THR A 40 27.32 14.12 -8.83
CA THR A 40 27.90 12.89 -8.27
C THR A 40 26.81 11.86 -8.03
N TYR A 41 25.66 12.31 -7.54
CA TYR A 41 24.48 11.49 -7.23
C TYR A 41 23.21 12.21 -7.64
N VAL A 42 22.20 11.44 -7.99
CA VAL A 42 20.84 11.93 -8.26
C VAL A 42 19.85 11.20 -7.34
N ILE A 43 19.14 11.96 -6.52
CA ILE A 43 18.02 11.45 -5.70
C ILE A 43 16.75 11.65 -6.52
N LYS A 44 16.16 10.57 -6.98
CA LYS A 44 15.01 10.58 -7.90
C LYS A 44 13.69 10.60 -7.13
N ALA A 45 12.78 11.54 -7.47
CA ALA A 45 11.40 11.44 -7.01
C ALA A 45 10.76 10.13 -7.48
N PRO A 46 9.97 9.42 -6.63
CA PRO A 46 9.39 8.13 -6.98
C PRO A 46 8.58 8.14 -8.28
N GLY A 47 7.85 9.23 -8.56
CA GLY A 47 6.99 9.36 -9.74
C GLY A 47 7.73 9.48 -11.09
N ILE A 48 9.04 9.76 -11.10
CA ILE A 48 9.84 9.83 -12.34
C ILE A 48 10.30 8.40 -12.66
N PRO A 49 9.91 7.80 -13.81
CA PRO A 49 10.33 6.44 -14.14
C PRO A 49 11.82 6.38 -14.52
N LEU A 50 12.45 5.22 -14.32
CA LEU A 50 13.83 5.01 -14.76
C LEU A 50 14.01 5.19 -16.28
N SER A 51 12.95 4.97 -17.06
CA SER A 51 12.93 5.19 -18.52
C SER A 51 12.89 6.66 -18.94
N ASP A 52 12.73 7.60 -17.99
CA ASP A 52 12.75 9.04 -18.28
C ASP A 52 14.05 9.45 -18.96
N ARG A 53 13.97 10.37 -19.94
CA ARG A 53 15.10 10.81 -20.75
C ARG A 53 16.23 11.43 -19.91
N ILE A 54 15.89 12.20 -18.90
CA ILE A 54 16.88 12.85 -18.03
C ILE A 54 17.57 11.81 -17.15
N ILE A 55 16.80 10.89 -16.56
CA ILE A 55 17.36 9.76 -15.78
C ILE A 55 18.28 8.91 -16.64
N GLN A 56 17.87 8.57 -17.87
CA GLN A 56 18.73 7.81 -18.81
C GLN A 56 20.01 8.58 -19.20
N GLY A 57 19.95 9.90 -19.25
CA GLY A 57 21.13 10.74 -19.45
C GLY A 57 22.15 10.61 -18.32
N PHE A 58 21.72 10.60 -17.06
CA PHE A 58 22.57 10.38 -15.89
C PHE A 58 23.13 8.95 -15.86
N ILE A 59 22.31 7.94 -16.11
CA ILE A 59 22.74 6.53 -16.14
C ILE A 59 23.83 6.30 -17.20
N LYS A 60 23.69 6.86 -18.41
CA LYS A 60 24.70 6.77 -19.49
C LYS A 60 26.04 7.40 -19.12
N LYS A 61 26.04 8.38 -18.22
CA LYS A 61 27.27 8.99 -17.66
C LYS A 61 27.83 8.24 -16.45
N GLY A 62 27.24 7.11 -16.06
CA GLY A 62 27.65 6.33 -14.89
C GLY A 62 27.27 6.97 -13.55
N ILE A 63 26.35 7.94 -13.54
CA ILE A 63 25.91 8.61 -12.32
C ILE A 63 24.86 7.73 -11.64
N ARG A 64 25.06 7.47 -10.34
CA ARG A 64 24.17 6.62 -9.56
C ARG A 64 22.86 7.34 -9.23
N ILE A 65 21.75 6.67 -9.52
CA ILE A 65 20.41 7.10 -9.14
C ILE A 65 20.06 6.47 -7.79
N LEU A 66 19.65 7.28 -6.84
CA LEU A 66 19.31 6.88 -5.47
C LEU A 66 17.82 7.10 -5.20
N SER A 67 17.25 6.24 -4.36
CA SER A 67 15.92 6.44 -3.79
C SER A 67 15.98 7.23 -2.48
N ASP A 68 14.86 7.82 -2.08
CA ASP A 68 14.69 8.53 -0.81
C ASP A 68 15.01 7.65 0.40
N ILE A 69 14.56 6.40 0.41
CA ILE A 69 14.83 5.46 1.50
C ILE A 69 16.33 5.14 1.61
N GLU A 70 17.01 4.94 0.49
CA GLU A 70 18.43 4.64 0.47
C GLU A 70 19.25 5.80 1.06
N VAL A 71 18.96 7.03 0.64
CA VAL A 71 19.62 8.24 1.16
C VAL A 71 19.32 8.45 2.64
N ALA A 72 18.08 8.23 3.07
CA ALA A 72 17.71 8.35 4.48
C ALA A 72 18.50 7.36 5.35
N MET A 73 18.63 6.10 4.92
CA MET A 73 19.41 5.08 5.66
C MET A 73 20.90 5.39 5.70
N LEU A 74 21.46 5.94 4.62
CA LEU A 74 22.86 6.35 4.56
C LEU A 74 23.19 7.53 5.49
N LEU A 75 22.30 8.53 5.55
CA LEU A 75 22.49 9.74 6.33
C LEU A 75 22.01 9.63 7.78
N HIS A 76 21.17 8.66 8.07
CA HIS A 76 20.61 8.40 9.40
C HIS A 76 20.59 6.89 9.70
N PRO A 77 21.71 6.29 10.13
CA PRO A 77 21.75 4.89 10.54
C PRO A 77 20.75 4.59 11.66
N GLY A 78 19.96 3.54 11.53
CA GLY A 78 18.88 3.21 12.48
C GLY A 78 18.30 1.82 12.22
N PHE A 79 17.22 1.47 12.92
CA PHE A 79 16.50 0.23 12.71
C PHE A 79 15.30 0.47 11.79
N TYR A 80 15.34 -0.11 10.61
CA TYR A 80 14.33 0.08 9.56
C TYR A 80 13.56 -1.21 9.27
N ILE A 81 12.23 -1.11 9.29
CA ILE A 81 11.30 -2.14 8.85
C ILE A 81 10.62 -1.63 7.59
N GLY A 82 10.93 -2.24 6.43
CA GLY A 82 10.29 -1.86 5.17
C GLY A 82 9.12 -2.78 4.84
N VAL A 83 8.00 -2.21 4.40
CA VAL A 83 6.80 -2.96 4.02
C VAL A 83 6.43 -2.65 2.57
N THR A 84 6.35 -3.67 1.73
CA THR A 84 5.85 -3.58 0.35
C THR A 84 4.82 -4.65 0.03
N GLY A 85 4.11 -4.42 -1.05
CA GLY A 85 3.09 -5.30 -1.60
C GLY A 85 2.24 -4.53 -2.61
N SER A 86 1.41 -5.18 -3.36
CA SER A 86 0.42 -4.49 -4.20
C SER A 86 -0.62 -3.82 -3.31
N ASN A 87 -1.18 -4.53 -2.34
CA ASN A 87 -2.17 -4.06 -1.38
C ASN A 87 -1.73 -4.28 0.07
N GLY A 88 -2.41 -3.67 1.05
CA GLY A 88 -2.21 -3.90 2.48
C GLY A 88 -1.10 -3.08 3.14
N LYS A 89 -0.18 -2.46 2.39
CA LYS A 89 1.01 -1.75 2.93
C LYS A 89 0.71 -0.81 4.08
N THR A 90 -0.18 0.16 3.88
CA THR A 90 -0.51 1.18 4.90
C THR A 90 -1.10 0.55 6.16
N THR A 91 -2.00 -0.43 6.00
CA THR A 91 -2.61 -1.15 7.14
C THR A 91 -1.54 -1.89 7.94
N THR A 92 -0.66 -2.62 7.24
CA THR A 92 0.43 -3.37 7.88
C THR A 92 1.42 -2.45 8.58
N VAL A 93 1.86 -1.35 7.95
CA VAL A 93 2.74 -0.34 8.58
C VAL A 93 2.10 0.23 9.84
N SER A 94 0.82 0.61 9.77
CA SER A 94 0.08 1.15 10.93
C SER A 94 -0.06 0.11 12.04
N LEU A 95 -0.37 -1.15 11.72
CA LEU A 95 -0.45 -2.25 12.68
C LEU A 95 0.91 -2.51 13.34
N ILE A 96 1.99 -2.65 12.57
CA ILE A 96 3.34 -2.87 13.11
C ILE A 96 3.71 -1.73 14.07
N CYS A 97 3.57 -0.49 13.63
CA CYS A 97 3.90 0.69 14.44
C CYS A 97 3.05 0.72 15.73
N HIS A 98 1.72 0.50 15.61
CA HIS A 98 0.81 0.45 16.75
C HIS A 98 1.18 -0.64 17.77
N LEU A 99 1.53 -1.82 17.31
CA LEU A 99 1.92 -2.94 18.17
C LEU A 99 3.29 -2.72 18.82
N LEU A 100 4.26 -2.13 18.09
CA LEU A 100 5.60 -1.83 18.61
C LEU A 100 5.58 -0.77 19.72
N LYS A 101 4.66 0.20 19.69
CA LYS A 101 4.53 1.26 20.73
C LYS A 101 4.34 0.72 22.13
N SER A 102 4.00 -0.55 22.29
CA SER A 102 3.95 -1.19 23.61
C SER A 102 5.32 -1.41 24.28
N GLY A 103 6.42 -1.31 23.53
CA GLY A 103 7.78 -1.56 24.05
C GLY A 103 8.90 -0.79 23.36
N TYR A 104 8.58 -0.04 22.30
CA TYR A 104 9.55 0.71 21.49
C TYR A 104 8.97 2.05 21.04
N ASP A 105 9.85 3.04 20.87
CA ASP A 105 9.51 4.26 20.13
C ASP A 105 9.61 3.96 18.63
N ALA A 106 8.44 3.86 17.98
CA ALA A 106 8.31 3.50 16.56
C ALA A 106 7.55 4.55 15.78
N VAL A 107 8.09 4.93 14.62
CA VAL A 107 7.54 5.96 13.72
C VAL A 107 7.16 5.32 12.39
N ALA A 108 5.89 5.51 11.98
CA ALA A 108 5.40 5.10 10.66
C ALA A 108 5.67 6.20 9.64
N CYS A 109 6.29 5.87 8.50
CA CYS A 109 6.66 6.83 7.46
C CYS A 109 6.72 6.20 6.06
N GLY A 110 7.19 6.97 5.08
CA GLY A 110 7.33 6.54 3.68
C GLY A 110 6.15 6.95 2.82
N ASN A 111 5.69 6.08 1.96
CA ASN A 111 4.60 6.33 0.99
C ASN A 111 3.19 6.49 1.64
N ILE A 112 3.13 6.74 2.91
CA ILE A 112 1.89 7.02 3.67
C ILE A 112 1.57 8.52 3.77
N GLY A 113 2.26 9.37 3.01
CA GLY A 113 2.10 10.83 3.06
C GLY A 113 2.99 11.54 4.10
N TYR A 114 3.79 10.80 4.85
CA TYR A 114 4.81 11.29 5.77
C TYR A 114 6.18 10.72 5.35
N SER A 115 6.94 11.51 4.56
CA SER A 115 8.17 11.03 3.93
C SER A 115 9.22 10.61 4.94
N ILE A 116 10.09 9.66 4.54
CA ILE A 116 11.13 9.14 5.42
C ILE A 116 12.14 10.23 5.81
N GLY A 117 12.52 11.14 4.88
CA GLY A 117 13.43 12.23 5.18
C GLY A 117 12.88 13.15 6.26
N LYS A 118 11.60 13.53 6.16
CA LYS A 118 10.93 14.31 7.20
C LYS A 118 10.84 13.55 8.51
N ALA A 119 10.55 12.25 8.48
CA ALA A 119 10.45 11.42 9.68
C ALA A 119 11.76 11.36 10.47
N VAL A 120 12.90 11.18 9.81
CA VAL A 120 14.19 11.12 10.48
C VAL A 120 14.65 12.50 11.01
N VAL A 121 14.25 13.58 10.35
CA VAL A 121 14.51 14.95 10.85
C VAL A 121 13.69 15.29 12.09
N GLU A 122 12.39 14.97 12.08
CA GLU A 122 11.48 15.28 13.20
C GLU A 122 11.59 14.31 14.37
N HIS A 123 12.00 13.05 14.12
CA HIS A 123 12.13 12.00 15.13
C HIS A 123 13.53 11.35 15.12
N PRO A 124 14.63 12.11 15.28
CA PRO A 124 16.00 11.61 15.12
C PRO A 124 16.39 10.53 16.13
N ASN A 125 15.68 10.42 17.24
CA ASN A 125 15.91 9.46 18.31
C ASN A 125 14.93 8.27 18.30
N ALA A 126 14.08 8.15 17.27
CA ALA A 126 13.18 7.01 17.16
C ALA A 126 13.98 5.69 17.11
N GLN A 127 13.52 4.70 17.86
CA GLN A 127 14.18 3.41 17.92
C GLN A 127 13.93 2.58 16.65
N ILE A 128 12.78 2.77 16.00
CA ILE A 128 12.37 1.98 14.84
C ILE A 128 11.60 2.88 13.85
N TYR A 129 12.00 2.84 12.58
CA TYR A 129 11.23 3.42 11.49
C TYR A 129 10.51 2.31 10.73
N VAL A 130 9.18 2.37 10.67
CA VAL A 130 8.34 1.44 9.91
C VAL A 130 7.93 2.12 8.61
N VAL A 131 8.51 1.68 7.50
CA VAL A 131 8.50 2.42 6.24
C VAL A 131 7.59 1.74 5.22
N GLU A 132 6.54 2.43 4.76
CA GLU A 132 5.80 2.02 3.57
C GLU A 132 6.62 2.28 2.31
N LEU A 133 6.87 1.24 1.50
CA LEU A 133 7.66 1.32 0.29
C LEU A 133 6.83 0.95 -0.95
N SER A 134 6.73 1.90 -1.88
CA SER A 134 6.14 1.68 -3.22
C SER A 134 7.13 0.96 -4.14
N SER A 135 6.64 0.35 -5.24
CA SER A 135 7.52 -0.18 -6.29
C SER A 135 8.36 0.91 -6.95
N PHE A 136 7.87 2.16 -7.01
CA PHE A 136 8.56 3.32 -7.57
C PHE A 136 9.78 3.74 -6.76
N GLN A 137 9.70 3.64 -5.42
CA GLN A 137 10.84 3.89 -4.54
C GLN A 137 11.86 2.75 -4.60
N LEU A 138 11.37 1.53 -4.75
CA LEU A 138 12.21 0.33 -4.78
C LEU A 138 12.90 0.09 -6.12
N GLU A 139 12.45 0.66 -7.25
CA GLU A 139 12.97 0.32 -8.59
C GLU A 139 14.47 0.60 -8.78
N CYS A 140 15.05 1.57 -8.05
CA CYS A 140 16.49 1.85 -8.06
C CYS A 140 17.16 1.64 -6.69
N ALA A 141 16.42 1.22 -5.66
CA ALA A 141 16.92 1.13 -4.30
C ALA A 141 17.89 -0.05 -4.11
N GLN A 142 19.04 0.23 -3.49
CA GLN A 142 19.96 -0.76 -2.96
C GLN A 142 19.99 -0.61 -1.44
N ILE A 143 19.08 -1.27 -0.76
CA ILE A 143 18.84 -1.11 0.68
C ILE A 143 19.02 -2.42 1.43
N ASP A 144 19.43 -2.28 2.67
CA ASP A 144 19.74 -3.37 3.58
C ASP A 144 18.91 -3.20 4.88
N LEU A 145 17.61 -3.42 4.77
CA LEU A 145 16.65 -3.27 5.85
C LEU A 145 16.85 -4.32 6.94
N ASN A 146 16.70 -3.96 8.21
CA ASN A 146 16.75 -4.92 9.32
C ASN A 146 15.63 -5.96 9.21
N ILE A 147 14.42 -5.52 8.83
CA ILE A 147 13.32 -6.42 8.52
C ILE A 147 12.63 -5.91 7.24
N SER A 148 12.43 -6.80 6.27
CA SER A 148 11.58 -6.55 5.11
C SER A 148 10.28 -7.33 5.22
N VAL A 149 9.19 -6.77 4.67
CA VAL A 149 7.86 -7.39 4.66
C VAL A 149 7.31 -7.39 3.25
N LEU A 150 6.99 -8.59 2.74
CA LEU A 150 6.38 -8.82 1.44
C LEU A 150 4.96 -9.37 1.61
N LEU A 151 3.94 -8.56 1.26
CA LEU A 151 2.53 -8.88 1.53
C LEU A 151 1.86 -9.70 0.43
N ASN A 152 1.87 -9.16 -0.80
CA ASN A 152 1.23 -9.77 -1.97
C ASN A 152 1.72 -9.09 -3.24
N ILE A 153 1.64 -9.79 -4.39
CA ILE A 153 2.04 -9.26 -5.68
C ILE A 153 0.96 -9.55 -6.72
N HIS A 154 0.29 -8.50 -7.17
CA HIS A 154 -0.71 -8.52 -8.25
C HIS A 154 -0.34 -7.50 -9.32
N PRO A 155 -0.70 -7.72 -10.60
CA PRO A 155 -0.47 -6.75 -11.65
C PRO A 155 -1.10 -5.40 -11.32
N CYS A 156 -0.27 -4.36 -11.22
CA CYS A 156 -0.68 -2.97 -11.09
C CYS A 156 0.45 -2.03 -11.48
N HIS A 157 0.13 -0.75 -11.72
CA HIS A 157 1.11 0.27 -12.12
C HIS A 157 1.86 -0.06 -13.43
N LEU A 158 1.20 -0.72 -14.40
CA LEU A 158 1.75 -1.02 -15.72
C LEU A 158 1.78 0.21 -16.65
N ASP A 159 1.33 1.35 -16.16
CA ASP A 159 1.55 2.68 -16.73
C ASP A 159 2.95 3.23 -16.42
N HIS A 160 3.60 2.77 -15.35
CA HIS A 160 4.94 3.15 -14.93
C HIS A 160 5.98 2.06 -15.24
N HIS A 161 5.72 0.82 -14.83
CA HIS A 161 6.58 -0.32 -15.12
C HIS A 161 6.28 -0.88 -16.51
N ALA A 162 7.31 -1.12 -17.33
CA ALA A 162 7.14 -1.60 -18.69
C ALA A 162 6.45 -2.96 -18.76
N THR A 163 6.74 -3.84 -17.78
CA THR A 163 6.17 -5.19 -17.68
C THR A 163 5.84 -5.55 -16.23
N PHE A 164 5.03 -6.59 -16.06
CA PHE A 164 4.76 -7.14 -14.73
C PHE A 164 6.03 -7.73 -14.09
N ALA A 165 6.95 -8.26 -14.89
CA ALA A 165 8.25 -8.73 -14.40
C ALA A 165 9.10 -7.60 -13.81
N ASP A 166 9.09 -6.40 -14.44
CA ASP A 166 9.78 -5.22 -13.92
C ASP A 166 9.17 -4.76 -12.58
N TYR A 167 7.84 -4.82 -12.47
CA TYR A 167 7.16 -4.53 -11.22
C TYR A 167 7.55 -5.51 -10.10
N ILE A 168 7.63 -6.82 -10.38
CA ILE A 168 8.10 -7.84 -9.43
C ILE A 168 9.56 -7.57 -9.06
N GLY A 169 10.42 -7.32 -10.06
CA GLY A 169 11.83 -7.00 -9.88
C GLY A 169 12.04 -5.79 -8.98
N SER A 170 11.30 -4.71 -9.22
CA SER A 170 11.33 -3.51 -8.36
C SER A 170 11.00 -3.83 -6.90
N LYS A 171 9.93 -4.62 -6.65
CA LYS A 171 9.57 -5.00 -5.28
C LYS A 171 10.58 -5.94 -4.62
N SER A 172 11.27 -6.77 -5.39
CA SER A 172 12.27 -7.69 -4.86
C SER A 172 13.46 -6.97 -4.21
N ASN A 173 13.76 -5.72 -4.66
CA ASN A 173 14.83 -4.89 -4.10
C ASN A 173 14.67 -4.62 -2.60
N ILE A 174 13.49 -4.84 -2.03
CA ILE A 174 13.28 -4.71 -0.58
C ILE A 174 14.09 -5.73 0.24
N CYS A 175 14.43 -6.89 -0.33
CA CYS A 175 15.05 -7.99 0.42
C CYS A 175 16.24 -8.67 -0.27
N ILE A 176 16.49 -8.45 -1.56
CA ILE A 176 17.56 -9.19 -2.28
C ILE A 176 18.97 -8.80 -1.83
N HIS A 177 19.14 -7.62 -1.22
CA HIS A 177 20.43 -7.16 -0.68
C HIS A 177 20.60 -7.47 0.81
N GLN A 178 19.60 -8.08 1.46
CA GLN A 178 19.67 -8.44 2.86
C GLN A 178 20.65 -9.61 3.10
N THR A 179 21.35 -9.55 4.23
CA THR A 179 22.31 -10.56 4.70
C THR A 179 21.67 -11.51 5.73
N PRO A 180 22.35 -12.59 6.17
CA PRO A 180 21.84 -13.49 7.21
C PRO A 180 21.56 -12.85 8.58
N GLN A 181 21.99 -11.60 8.82
CA GLN A 181 21.68 -10.85 10.03
C GLN A 181 20.26 -10.26 10.01
N HIS A 182 19.70 -10.07 8.83
CA HIS A 182 18.39 -9.47 8.59
C HIS A 182 17.29 -10.52 8.52
N CYS A 183 16.03 -10.08 8.46
CA CYS A 183 14.88 -10.96 8.38
C CYS A 183 13.92 -10.51 7.27
N VAL A 184 13.37 -11.46 6.52
CA VAL A 184 12.24 -11.25 5.62
C VAL A 184 10.99 -11.92 6.19
N VAL A 185 9.94 -11.13 6.42
CA VAL A 185 8.59 -11.60 6.74
C VAL A 185 7.77 -11.60 5.45
N TYR A 186 7.20 -12.74 5.07
CA TYR A 186 6.61 -12.88 3.75
C TYR A 186 5.35 -13.74 3.72
N CYS A 187 4.44 -13.41 2.80
CA CYS A 187 3.26 -14.22 2.53
C CYS A 187 3.65 -15.54 1.85
N ASP A 188 3.31 -16.65 2.49
CA ASP A 188 3.59 -17.99 1.96
C ASP A 188 2.59 -18.43 0.89
N ASP A 189 1.46 -17.73 0.78
CA ASP A 189 0.39 -18.07 -0.16
C ASP A 189 0.62 -17.48 -1.57
N ASP A 190 1.53 -16.49 -1.71
CA ASP A 190 1.79 -15.80 -2.97
C ASP A 190 2.94 -16.44 -3.75
N PRO A 191 2.71 -16.99 -4.97
CA PRO A 191 3.73 -17.69 -5.75
C PRO A 191 4.85 -16.77 -6.26
N HIS A 192 4.57 -15.49 -6.50
CA HIS A 192 5.59 -14.52 -6.92
C HIS A 192 6.54 -14.20 -5.76
N ILE A 193 6.00 -14.07 -4.55
CA ILE A 193 6.80 -13.88 -3.35
C ILE A 193 7.68 -15.10 -3.07
N GLN A 194 7.15 -16.32 -3.25
CA GLN A 194 7.94 -17.55 -3.14
C GLN A 194 9.16 -17.56 -4.09
N THR A 195 9.02 -16.96 -5.26
CA THR A 195 10.16 -16.82 -6.19
C THR A 195 11.18 -15.80 -5.68
N ILE A 196 10.70 -14.63 -5.20
CA ILE A 196 11.59 -13.56 -4.68
C ILE A 196 12.44 -14.06 -3.52
N ILE A 197 11.84 -14.72 -2.52
CA ILE A 197 12.55 -15.11 -1.29
C ILE A 197 13.61 -16.20 -1.49
N ARG A 198 13.64 -16.86 -2.66
CA ARG A 198 14.73 -17.80 -3.00
C ARG A 198 16.06 -17.09 -3.24
N HIS A 199 16.01 -15.80 -3.59
CA HIS A 199 17.17 -14.98 -3.94
C HIS A 199 17.69 -14.10 -2.81
N THR A 200 17.10 -14.18 -1.60
CA THR A 200 17.60 -13.47 -0.42
C THR A 200 18.29 -14.40 0.55
N GLU A 201 19.37 -13.93 1.16
CA GLU A 201 20.11 -14.62 2.25
C GLU A 201 19.49 -14.35 3.63
N ALA A 202 18.53 -13.43 3.75
CA ALA A 202 17.88 -13.09 5.00
C ALA A 202 17.22 -14.30 5.68
N LYS A 203 17.10 -14.25 7.00
CA LYS A 203 16.30 -15.22 7.77
C LYS A 203 14.84 -15.11 7.37
N LYS A 204 14.21 -16.24 7.06
CA LYS A 204 12.87 -16.33 6.51
C LYS A 204 11.82 -16.57 7.61
N SER A 205 10.79 -15.74 7.65
CA SER A 205 9.64 -15.87 8.54
C SER A 205 8.35 -15.75 7.75
N SER A 206 7.72 -16.88 7.46
CA SER A 206 6.49 -16.92 6.66
C SER A 206 5.25 -16.55 7.48
N PHE A 207 4.26 -15.95 6.81
CA PHE A 207 2.89 -15.88 7.31
C PHE A 207 1.90 -16.40 6.27
N SER A 208 0.77 -16.92 6.75
CA SER A 208 -0.30 -17.46 5.89
C SER A 208 -1.65 -17.46 6.61
N ALA A 209 -2.71 -17.10 5.88
CA ALA A 209 -4.08 -17.29 6.31
C ALA A 209 -4.60 -18.70 6.01
N ASP A 210 -4.01 -19.40 5.05
CA ASP A 210 -4.48 -20.67 4.49
C ASP A 210 -3.61 -21.87 4.91
N LYS A 211 -2.30 -21.66 5.17
CA LYS A 211 -1.32 -22.73 5.46
C LYS A 211 -0.90 -22.74 6.92
N SER A 212 -1.22 -23.82 7.61
CA SER A 212 -0.93 -23.99 9.05
C SER A 212 0.55 -24.20 9.40
N HIS A 213 1.41 -24.49 8.41
CA HIS A 213 2.84 -24.66 8.62
C HIS A 213 3.63 -23.35 8.60
N ALA A 214 3.01 -22.24 8.20
CA ALA A 214 3.67 -20.92 8.25
C ALA A 214 3.97 -20.55 9.72
N LYS A 215 5.07 -19.81 9.93
CA LYS A 215 5.47 -19.40 11.29
C LYS A 215 4.39 -18.57 11.98
N CYS A 216 3.76 -17.64 11.23
CA CYS A 216 2.58 -16.91 11.69
C CYS A 216 1.38 -17.37 10.87
N CYS A 217 0.42 -18.07 11.49
CA CYS A 217 -0.69 -18.66 10.75
C CYS A 217 -2.04 -18.49 11.48
N LEU A 218 -3.11 -18.58 10.68
CA LEU A 218 -4.48 -18.61 11.18
C LEU A 218 -4.96 -20.06 11.29
N HIS A 219 -5.57 -20.42 12.41
CA HIS A 219 -6.30 -21.67 12.58
C HIS A 219 -7.55 -21.45 13.44
N GLN A 220 -8.75 -21.79 12.92
CA GLN A 220 -10.03 -21.65 13.62
C GLN A 220 -10.23 -20.29 14.32
N ASP A 221 -10.09 -19.19 13.58
CA ASP A 221 -10.17 -17.81 14.10
C ASP A 221 -9.08 -17.46 15.15
N VAL A 222 -8.03 -18.23 15.29
CA VAL A 222 -6.93 -17.95 16.21
C VAL A 222 -5.62 -17.82 15.43
N ILE A 223 -4.89 -16.75 15.72
CA ILE A 223 -3.55 -16.53 15.17
C ILE A 223 -2.52 -17.17 16.09
N TYR A 224 -1.63 -17.93 15.48
CA TYR A 224 -0.47 -18.57 16.12
C TYR A 224 0.83 -18.02 15.55
N TYR A 225 1.86 -17.97 16.37
CA TYR A 225 3.23 -17.75 15.96
C TYR A 225 4.13 -18.83 16.56
N GLU A 226 4.81 -19.62 15.70
CA GLU A 226 5.62 -20.78 16.13
C GLU A 226 4.85 -21.70 17.11
N ASN A 227 3.62 -22.05 16.74
CA ASN A 227 2.68 -22.88 17.52
C ASN A 227 2.21 -22.26 18.86
N LYS A 228 2.60 -21.04 19.18
CA LYS A 228 2.09 -20.32 20.36
C LYS A 228 0.88 -19.49 20.00
N ARG A 229 -0.19 -19.64 20.79
CA ARG A 229 -1.42 -18.85 20.62
C ARG A 229 -1.15 -17.36 20.89
N ILE A 230 -1.40 -16.51 19.91
CA ILE A 230 -1.22 -15.06 20.00
C ILE A 230 -2.53 -14.32 20.23
N PHE A 231 -3.50 -14.47 19.29
CA PHE A 231 -4.71 -13.66 19.27
C PHE A 231 -5.89 -14.45 18.70
N LYS A 232 -7.07 -14.30 19.29
CA LYS A 232 -8.34 -14.78 18.70
C LYS A 232 -8.98 -13.62 17.95
N LEU A 233 -9.32 -13.84 16.69
CA LEU A 233 -9.91 -12.81 15.84
C LEU A 233 -11.18 -12.20 16.43
N THR A 234 -11.25 -10.90 16.40
CA THR A 234 -12.39 -10.06 16.77
C THR A 234 -12.58 -9.01 15.69
N GLU A 235 -13.64 -8.22 15.75
CA GLU A 235 -13.72 -7.01 14.93
C GLU A 235 -12.52 -6.08 15.21
N PRO A 236 -12.00 -5.40 14.17
CA PRO A 236 -12.50 -5.31 12.80
C PRO A 236 -12.00 -6.42 11.84
N PHE A 237 -11.25 -7.41 12.30
CA PHE A 237 -10.53 -8.39 11.47
C PHE A 237 -11.39 -9.57 11.03
N LYS A 238 -12.35 -9.96 11.87
CA LYS A 238 -13.13 -11.19 11.66
C LYS A 238 -13.86 -11.20 10.32
N GLY A 239 -13.69 -12.27 9.55
CA GLY A 239 -14.34 -12.46 8.25
C GLY A 239 -13.75 -11.63 7.09
N LYS A 240 -12.67 -10.88 7.33
CA LYS A 240 -12.04 -10.01 6.31
C LYS A 240 -10.63 -10.51 5.99
N LYS A 241 -10.51 -11.44 5.02
CA LYS A 241 -9.25 -12.13 4.69
C LYS A 241 -8.08 -11.17 4.51
N HIS A 242 -8.23 -10.10 3.74
CA HIS A 242 -7.17 -9.12 3.51
C HIS A 242 -6.66 -8.42 4.78
N LEU A 243 -7.57 -8.09 5.74
CA LEU A 243 -7.16 -7.52 7.02
C LEU A 243 -6.51 -8.57 7.93
N ILE A 244 -6.89 -9.82 7.80
CA ILE A 244 -6.25 -10.94 8.52
C ILE A 244 -4.83 -11.12 8.01
N GLU A 245 -4.59 -11.06 6.71
CA GLU A 245 -3.26 -11.15 6.10
C GLU A 245 -2.35 -10.01 6.55
N ASP A 246 -2.86 -8.76 6.55
CA ASP A 246 -2.15 -7.60 7.08
C ASP A 246 -1.80 -7.78 8.58
N LEU A 247 -2.72 -8.33 9.37
CA LEU A 247 -2.52 -8.61 10.79
C LEU A 247 -1.50 -9.74 11.03
N LEU A 248 -1.55 -10.82 10.22
CA LEU A 248 -0.57 -11.91 10.29
C LEU A 248 0.83 -11.42 9.99
N ALA A 249 1.01 -10.59 8.97
CA ALA A 249 2.28 -9.94 8.65
C ALA A 249 2.78 -9.10 9.83
N ALA A 250 1.91 -8.25 10.40
CA ALA A 250 2.27 -7.40 11.54
C ALA A 250 2.64 -8.21 12.79
N ILE A 251 1.87 -9.25 13.13
CA ILE A 251 2.19 -10.16 14.25
C ILE A 251 3.50 -10.91 13.97
N GLY A 252 3.73 -11.37 12.73
CA GLY A 252 4.97 -11.99 12.32
C GLY A 252 6.19 -11.10 12.58
N VAL A 253 6.10 -9.81 12.24
CA VAL A 253 7.15 -8.83 12.51
C VAL A 253 7.36 -8.61 13.99
N VAL A 254 6.31 -8.25 14.75
CA VAL A 254 6.48 -7.87 16.16
C VAL A 254 6.87 -9.05 17.06
N SER A 255 6.58 -10.27 16.63
CA SER A 255 7.00 -11.50 17.32
C SER A 255 8.51 -11.76 17.25
N LEU A 256 9.24 -11.07 16.35
CA LEU A 256 10.71 -11.09 16.31
C LEU A 256 11.33 -10.26 17.44
N PHE A 257 10.58 -9.43 18.11
CA PHE A 257 11.06 -8.53 19.17
C PHE A 257 10.86 -9.14 20.55
N ALA A 258 11.96 -9.44 21.25
CA ALA A 258 11.93 -10.14 22.54
C ALA A 258 11.12 -9.42 23.64
N LYS A 259 11.04 -8.09 23.60
CA LYS A 259 10.26 -7.29 24.56
C LYS A 259 8.74 -7.39 24.33
N ILE A 260 8.28 -7.71 23.12
CA ILE A 260 6.84 -7.77 22.80
C ILE A 260 6.28 -9.14 23.18
N LYS A 261 5.37 -9.16 24.14
CA LYS A 261 4.72 -10.39 24.62
C LYS A 261 3.32 -10.54 24.02
N PRO A 262 2.79 -11.77 23.86
CA PRO A 262 1.43 -11.98 23.32
C PRO A 262 0.33 -11.21 24.09
N SER A 263 0.48 -10.99 25.38
CA SER A 263 -0.45 -10.17 26.17
C SER A 263 -0.45 -8.71 25.76
N MET A 264 0.72 -8.17 25.39
CA MET A 264 0.87 -6.79 24.90
C MET A 264 0.22 -6.65 23.51
N ILE A 265 0.46 -7.61 22.61
CA ILE A 265 -0.20 -7.66 21.29
C ILE A 265 -1.72 -7.64 21.46
N ARG A 266 -2.27 -8.52 22.32
CA ARG A 266 -3.72 -8.57 22.61
C ARG A 266 -4.27 -7.26 23.18
N LYS A 267 -3.53 -6.57 24.02
CA LYS A 267 -3.92 -5.27 24.58
C LYS A 267 -3.97 -4.19 23.51
N GLN A 268 -2.93 -4.11 22.69
CA GLN A 268 -2.82 -3.10 21.64
C GLN A 268 -3.89 -3.30 20.54
N LEU A 269 -4.17 -4.53 20.11
CA LEU A 269 -5.18 -4.78 19.10
C LEU A 269 -6.60 -4.35 19.50
N LYS A 270 -6.91 -4.25 20.80
CA LYS A 270 -8.21 -3.72 21.27
C LYS A 270 -8.38 -2.22 21.03
N SER A 271 -7.27 -1.48 20.93
CA SER A 271 -7.26 -0.03 20.69
C SER A 271 -6.85 0.34 19.27
N PHE A 272 -6.70 -0.66 18.38
CA PHE A 272 -6.38 -0.39 16.99
C PHE A 272 -7.61 0.11 16.25
N GLU A 273 -7.51 1.30 15.69
CA GLU A 273 -8.54 1.88 14.82
C GLU A 273 -8.19 1.57 13.35
N PRO A 274 -9.17 1.04 12.58
CA PRO A 274 -8.99 0.82 11.15
C PRO A 274 -8.63 2.12 10.42
N ILE A 275 -7.91 1.96 9.30
CA ILE A 275 -7.54 3.10 8.47
C ILE A 275 -8.77 3.65 7.76
N ASP A 276 -8.89 4.98 7.74
CA ASP A 276 -9.94 5.69 7.03
C ASP A 276 -10.07 5.25 5.56
N TYR A 277 -11.30 5.17 5.10
CA TYR A 277 -11.65 4.83 3.71
C TYR A 277 -11.16 3.44 3.25
N ARG A 278 -10.88 2.54 4.18
CA ARG A 278 -10.60 1.12 3.93
C ARG A 278 -11.70 0.27 4.56
N MET A 279 -12.66 -0.18 3.74
CA MET A 279 -13.85 -0.93 4.21
C MET A 279 -14.53 -0.26 5.41
N MET A 280 -14.53 1.07 5.44
CA MET A 280 -15.08 1.88 6.53
C MET A 280 -16.60 1.76 6.55
N PRO A 281 -17.21 1.18 7.59
CA PRO A 281 -18.66 1.10 7.68
C PRO A 281 -19.23 2.49 7.97
N MET A 282 -20.12 2.97 7.11
CA MET A 282 -20.87 4.19 7.30
C MET A 282 -22.17 3.91 8.08
N ASN A 283 -22.77 2.75 7.82
CA ASN A 283 -23.85 2.09 8.55
C ASN A 283 -23.79 0.58 8.23
N PRO A 284 -24.70 -0.27 8.73
CA PRO A 284 -24.64 -1.71 8.47
C PRO A 284 -24.70 -2.13 6.99
N TYR A 285 -25.08 -1.23 6.09
CA TYR A 285 -25.32 -1.53 4.67
C TYR A 285 -24.51 -0.68 3.69
N ILE A 286 -23.80 0.34 4.15
CA ILE A 286 -23.04 1.25 3.28
C ILE A 286 -21.60 1.31 3.77
N TYR A 287 -20.67 1.05 2.85
CA TYR A 287 -19.24 1.00 3.13
C TYR A 287 -18.46 1.96 2.23
N ASN A 288 -17.56 2.71 2.82
CA ASN A 288 -16.60 3.55 2.11
C ASN A 288 -15.24 2.87 2.04
N ASP A 289 -14.88 2.45 0.83
CA ASP A 289 -13.61 1.81 0.51
C ASP A 289 -12.84 2.61 -0.56
N ALA A 290 -12.89 3.95 -0.45
CA ALA A 290 -12.28 4.86 -1.42
C ALA A 290 -10.76 4.65 -1.60
N LYS A 291 -10.09 3.95 -0.68
CA LYS A 291 -8.68 3.58 -0.76
C LYS A 291 -8.41 2.46 -1.78
N SER A 292 -9.42 1.75 -2.25
CA SER A 292 -9.28 0.72 -3.29
C SER A 292 -9.13 1.37 -4.66
N THR A 293 -7.88 1.41 -5.15
CA THR A 293 -7.46 2.08 -6.38
C THR A 293 -7.03 1.13 -7.50
N ASN A 294 -7.26 -0.17 -7.33
CA ASN A 294 -7.03 -1.22 -8.32
C ASN A 294 -8.09 -2.34 -8.19
N PRO A 295 -8.29 -3.19 -9.21
CA PRO A 295 -9.27 -4.27 -9.20
C PRO A 295 -9.11 -5.25 -8.04
N TYR A 296 -7.90 -5.66 -7.70
CA TYR A 296 -7.63 -6.64 -6.63
C TYR A 296 -8.04 -6.14 -5.25
N SER A 297 -7.87 -4.84 -4.97
CA SER A 297 -8.34 -4.26 -3.72
C SER A 297 -9.87 -4.22 -3.64
N THR A 298 -10.54 -3.96 -4.75
CA THR A 298 -12.02 -3.99 -4.82
C THR A 298 -12.54 -5.43 -4.72
N ILE A 299 -11.88 -6.42 -5.33
CA ILE A 299 -12.20 -7.84 -5.15
C ILE A 299 -12.14 -8.23 -3.67
N ALA A 300 -11.07 -7.86 -2.98
CA ALA A 300 -10.94 -8.13 -1.54
C ALA A 300 -12.09 -7.51 -0.71
N ALA A 301 -12.58 -6.35 -1.13
CA ALA A 301 -13.74 -5.71 -0.49
C ALA A 301 -15.06 -6.43 -0.82
N ILE A 302 -15.27 -6.83 -2.08
CA ILE A 302 -16.46 -7.60 -2.53
C ILE A 302 -16.55 -8.94 -1.78
N GLU A 303 -15.41 -9.61 -1.58
CA GLU A 303 -15.35 -10.91 -0.91
C GLU A 303 -15.83 -10.88 0.54
N CYS A 304 -15.88 -9.73 1.18
CA CYS A 304 -16.43 -9.58 2.54
C CYS A 304 -17.95 -9.72 2.61
N PHE A 305 -18.66 -9.79 1.47
CA PHE A 305 -20.12 -9.82 1.40
C PHE A 305 -20.64 -11.00 0.57
N GLN A 306 -21.90 -11.35 0.76
CA GLN A 306 -22.57 -12.33 -0.10
C GLN A 306 -22.90 -11.72 -1.47
N SER A 307 -23.37 -10.47 -1.47
CA SER A 307 -23.73 -9.73 -2.68
C SER A 307 -23.69 -8.22 -2.43
N VAL A 308 -23.30 -7.44 -3.47
CA VAL A 308 -23.15 -6.00 -3.36
C VAL A 308 -23.76 -5.24 -4.55
N PHE A 309 -24.22 -4.02 -4.29
CA PHE A 309 -24.30 -2.94 -5.26
C PHE A 309 -22.96 -2.22 -5.26
N LEU A 310 -22.22 -2.32 -6.37
CA LEU A 310 -20.87 -1.78 -6.47
C LEU A 310 -20.87 -0.41 -7.12
N ILE A 311 -20.36 0.62 -6.43
CA ILE A 311 -20.09 1.94 -6.99
C ILE A 311 -18.60 2.00 -7.29
N CYS A 312 -18.23 2.11 -8.57
CA CYS A 312 -16.83 2.12 -8.98
C CYS A 312 -16.57 3.05 -10.18
N GLY A 313 -15.31 3.48 -10.31
CA GLY A 313 -14.85 4.40 -11.35
C GLY A 313 -13.68 5.26 -10.91
N GLY A 314 -13.11 6.00 -11.84
CA GLY A 314 -11.96 6.85 -11.60
C GLY A 314 -11.05 6.97 -12.82
N TYR A 315 -9.77 7.28 -12.59
CA TYR A 315 -8.72 7.43 -13.59
C TYR A 315 -8.08 6.07 -13.96
N ASP A 316 -8.00 5.76 -15.26
CA ASP A 316 -7.48 4.48 -15.76
C ASP A 316 -5.95 4.45 -15.85
N ARG A 317 -5.32 3.66 -15.00
CA ARG A 317 -3.90 3.29 -15.07
C ARG A 317 -3.66 2.02 -15.89
N LYS A 318 -4.48 1.79 -16.93
CA LYS A 318 -4.47 0.58 -17.75
C LYS A 318 -4.82 -0.69 -16.95
N GLU A 319 -5.69 -0.55 -15.95
CA GLU A 319 -6.12 -1.67 -15.12
C GLU A 319 -6.85 -2.73 -15.95
N ASN A 320 -6.52 -4.00 -15.71
CA ASN A 320 -7.20 -5.14 -16.33
C ASN A 320 -8.37 -5.60 -15.44
N LEU A 321 -9.59 -5.62 -16.02
CA LEU A 321 -10.80 -6.04 -15.30
C LEU A 321 -11.04 -7.55 -15.29
N GLU A 322 -10.29 -8.34 -16.06
CA GLU A 322 -10.46 -9.81 -16.12
C GLU A 322 -10.28 -10.51 -14.79
N SER A 323 -9.51 -9.89 -13.86
CA SER A 323 -9.41 -10.38 -12.48
C SER A 323 -10.75 -10.45 -11.73
N LEU A 324 -11.78 -9.72 -12.19
CA LEU A 324 -13.13 -9.77 -11.61
C LEU A 324 -13.94 -11.01 -12.03
N ASN A 325 -13.53 -11.74 -13.09
CA ASN A 325 -14.34 -12.82 -13.66
C ASN A 325 -14.89 -13.79 -12.62
N ASP A 326 -14.01 -14.28 -11.73
CA ASP A 326 -14.37 -15.26 -10.70
C ASP A 326 -15.18 -14.68 -9.53
N HIS A 327 -15.39 -13.35 -9.52
CA HIS A 327 -16.06 -12.61 -8.44
C HIS A 327 -17.36 -11.92 -8.88
N LEU A 328 -17.67 -11.95 -10.18
CA LEU A 328 -18.85 -11.30 -10.74
C LEU A 328 -20.17 -11.80 -10.14
N TYR A 329 -20.21 -13.06 -9.68
CA TYR A 329 -21.42 -13.65 -9.07
C TYR A 329 -21.84 -12.91 -7.80
N LYS A 330 -20.93 -12.24 -7.09
CA LYS A 330 -21.21 -11.41 -5.91
C LYS A 330 -21.63 -9.98 -6.24
N ILE A 331 -21.50 -9.55 -7.49
CA ILE A 331 -21.92 -8.22 -7.92
C ILE A 331 -23.34 -8.31 -8.48
N LYS A 332 -24.30 -7.75 -7.75
CA LYS A 332 -25.69 -7.72 -8.17
C LYS A 332 -25.93 -6.65 -9.25
N LYS A 333 -25.34 -5.45 -9.04
CA LYS A 333 -25.41 -4.32 -9.99
C LYS A 333 -24.22 -3.39 -9.83
N VAL A 334 -23.80 -2.77 -10.93
CA VAL A 334 -22.70 -1.80 -10.96
C VAL A 334 -23.22 -0.40 -11.28
N TYR A 335 -22.72 0.58 -10.55
CA TYR A 335 -22.94 2.00 -10.77
C TYR A 335 -21.59 2.62 -11.12
N ALA A 336 -21.29 2.65 -12.42
CA ALA A 336 -20.01 3.11 -12.94
C ALA A 336 -19.99 4.63 -13.11
N TYR A 337 -18.89 5.30 -12.69
CA TYR A 337 -18.78 6.74 -12.81
C TYR A 337 -17.40 7.20 -13.34
N GLY A 338 -17.30 8.49 -13.68
CA GLY A 338 -16.04 9.15 -14.02
C GLY A 338 -15.45 8.69 -15.36
N GLN A 339 -14.14 8.82 -15.49
CA GLN A 339 -13.44 8.57 -16.75
C GLN A 339 -13.60 7.11 -17.24
N THR A 340 -13.60 6.14 -16.33
CA THR A 340 -13.62 4.71 -16.68
C THR A 340 -15.02 4.10 -16.82
N LYS A 341 -16.10 4.89 -16.72
CA LYS A 341 -17.47 4.40 -16.74
C LYS A 341 -17.82 3.56 -17.96
N ASP A 342 -17.37 3.97 -19.16
CA ASP A 342 -17.67 3.26 -20.41
C ASP A 342 -16.88 1.95 -20.53
N LYS A 343 -15.62 1.92 -20.08
CA LYS A 343 -14.80 0.71 -19.98
C LYS A 343 -15.46 -0.32 -19.05
N ILE A 344 -15.90 0.12 -17.86
CA ILE A 344 -16.60 -0.73 -16.89
C ILE A 344 -17.93 -1.24 -17.50
N TYR A 345 -18.71 -0.37 -18.11
CA TYR A 345 -19.98 -0.74 -18.74
C TYR A 345 -19.80 -1.81 -19.80
N GLN A 346 -18.85 -1.63 -20.73
CA GLN A 346 -18.56 -2.61 -21.80
C GLN A 346 -18.14 -3.95 -21.22
N TYR A 347 -17.28 -3.95 -20.18
CA TYR A 347 -16.84 -5.16 -19.51
C TYR A 347 -18.02 -5.88 -18.81
N MET A 348 -18.85 -5.16 -18.06
CA MET A 348 -20.01 -5.73 -17.35
C MET A 348 -21.05 -6.29 -18.34
N ARG A 349 -21.31 -5.58 -19.44
CA ARG A 349 -22.21 -6.05 -20.49
C ARG A 349 -21.73 -7.34 -21.16
N LYS A 350 -20.42 -7.48 -21.38
CA LYS A 350 -19.82 -8.72 -21.92
C LYS A 350 -20.08 -9.93 -21.02
N HIS A 351 -20.28 -9.71 -19.74
CA HIS A 351 -20.51 -10.74 -18.72
C HIS A 351 -21.97 -10.77 -18.21
N ASP A 352 -22.93 -10.24 -18.96
CA ASP A 352 -24.37 -10.20 -18.64
C ASP A 352 -24.67 -9.61 -17.24
N LYS A 353 -23.89 -8.59 -16.83
CA LYS A 353 -24.09 -7.90 -15.56
C LYS A 353 -24.76 -6.54 -15.73
N GLU A 354 -25.73 -6.25 -14.87
CA GLU A 354 -26.38 -4.95 -14.85
C GLU A 354 -25.39 -3.84 -14.48
N CYS A 355 -25.30 -2.83 -15.34
CA CYS A 355 -24.45 -1.66 -15.13
C CYS A 355 -25.12 -0.38 -15.61
N CYS A 356 -25.14 0.64 -14.76
CA CYS A 356 -25.53 2.00 -15.10
C CYS A 356 -24.31 2.92 -15.10
N VAL A 357 -24.31 3.94 -15.96
CA VAL A 357 -23.20 4.89 -16.09
C VAL A 357 -23.60 6.30 -15.64
N PHE A 358 -22.68 6.98 -14.98
CA PHE A 358 -22.88 8.30 -14.38
C PHE A 358 -21.64 9.18 -14.63
N GLN A 359 -21.80 10.50 -14.53
CA GLN A 359 -20.68 11.41 -14.64
C GLN A 359 -19.93 11.52 -13.30
N THR A 360 -20.65 11.51 -12.20
CA THR A 360 -20.11 11.75 -10.86
C THR A 360 -20.43 10.60 -9.90
N VAL A 361 -19.63 10.48 -8.84
CA VAL A 361 -19.90 9.54 -7.75
C VAL A 361 -21.22 9.88 -7.02
N GLU A 362 -21.59 11.16 -6.96
CA GLU A 362 -22.85 11.60 -6.32
C GLU A 362 -24.06 11.02 -7.06
N GLU A 363 -24.10 11.15 -8.38
CA GLU A 363 -25.17 10.58 -9.21
C GLU A 363 -25.27 9.06 -9.05
N ALA A 364 -24.13 8.36 -9.10
CA ALA A 364 -24.04 6.92 -8.91
C ALA A 364 -24.55 6.48 -7.52
N PHE A 365 -24.15 7.22 -6.46
CA PHE A 365 -24.59 6.93 -5.10
C PHE A 365 -26.08 7.18 -4.89
N CYS A 366 -26.60 8.31 -5.40
CA CYS A 366 -28.03 8.61 -5.31
C CYS A 366 -28.88 7.56 -6.02
N GLN A 367 -28.44 7.05 -7.17
CA GLN A 367 -29.16 6.00 -7.88
C GLN A 367 -29.10 4.66 -7.13
N ALA A 368 -27.93 4.29 -6.62
CA ALA A 368 -27.79 3.08 -5.80
C ALA A 368 -28.69 3.10 -4.56
N LEU A 369 -28.82 4.27 -3.90
CA LEU A 369 -29.73 4.44 -2.75
C LEU A 369 -31.20 4.32 -3.13
N LYS A 370 -31.62 4.81 -4.30
CA LYS A 370 -33.01 4.72 -4.78
C LYS A 370 -33.42 3.27 -5.09
N GLU A 371 -32.53 2.51 -5.66
CA GLU A 371 -32.79 1.13 -6.09
C GLU A 371 -32.61 0.11 -4.96
N ARG A 372 -31.83 0.47 -3.93
CA ARG A 372 -31.51 -0.41 -2.83
C ARG A 372 -32.76 -0.76 -2.00
N GLN A 373 -32.94 -2.04 -1.73
CA GLN A 373 -33.88 -2.56 -0.72
C GLN A 373 -33.12 -3.02 0.53
N ASN A 374 -32.36 -4.12 0.44
CA ASN A 374 -31.59 -4.69 1.54
C ASN A 374 -30.11 -4.92 1.16
N GLU A 375 -29.74 -4.53 -0.05
CA GLU A 375 -28.40 -4.75 -0.58
C GLU A 375 -27.35 -3.92 0.15
N VAL A 376 -26.14 -4.46 0.25
CA VAL A 376 -24.96 -3.69 0.67
C VAL A 376 -24.54 -2.78 -0.49
N VAL A 377 -24.42 -1.48 -0.22
CA VAL A 377 -23.82 -0.51 -1.13
C VAL A 377 -22.34 -0.40 -0.79
N LEU A 378 -21.51 -0.88 -1.68
CA LEU A 378 -20.06 -0.86 -1.54
C LEU A 378 -19.48 0.23 -2.47
N TYR A 379 -18.99 1.32 -1.89
CA TYR A 379 -18.18 2.29 -2.61
C TYR A 379 -16.73 1.83 -2.62
N SER A 380 -16.31 1.13 -3.66
CA SER A 380 -14.95 0.64 -3.88
C SER A 380 -14.53 0.96 -5.32
N PRO A 381 -13.85 2.09 -5.52
CA PRO A 381 -13.67 2.70 -6.83
C PRO A 381 -12.93 1.88 -7.87
N MET A 382 -12.03 0.96 -7.48
CA MET A 382 -11.28 0.09 -8.41
C MET A 382 -10.21 0.82 -9.26
N PHE A 383 -10.27 2.14 -9.34
CA PHE A 383 -9.40 3.00 -10.15
C PHE A 383 -8.83 4.14 -9.32
N ALA A 384 -7.76 4.77 -9.81
CA ALA A 384 -7.18 5.93 -9.17
C ALA A 384 -8.19 7.10 -9.12
N SER A 385 -7.95 8.09 -8.26
CA SER A 385 -8.92 9.18 -8.02
C SER A 385 -8.76 10.40 -8.93
N PHE A 386 -7.70 10.44 -9.71
CA PHE A 386 -7.18 11.66 -10.37
C PHE A 386 -8.05 12.23 -11.50
N ASP A 387 -9.15 11.59 -11.84
CA ASP A 387 -10.14 12.14 -12.78
C ASP A 387 -11.04 13.21 -12.16
N GLN A 388 -11.39 13.08 -10.87
CA GLN A 388 -12.31 13.99 -10.19
C GLN A 388 -11.79 14.48 -8.83
N PHE A 389 -10.69 13.89 -8.31
CA PHE A 389 -10.18 14.21 -6.98
C PHE A 389 -8.65 14.24 -6.98
N GLU A 390 -8.09 15.09 -6.16
CA GLU A 390 -6.63 15.23 -5.98
C GLU A 390 -5.97 13.91 -5.49
N ASN A 391 -6.66 13.19 -4.60
CA ASN A 391 -6.19 11.92 -4.05
C ASN A 391 -7.37 11.10 -3.49
N TYR A 392 -7.09 9.84 -3.08
CA TYR A 392 -8.12 8.95 -2.54
C TYR A 392 -8.72 9.45 -1.21
N MET A 393 -7.99 10.23 -0.42
CA MET A 393 -8.49 10.80 0.85
C MET A 393 -9.56 11.86 0.59
N ALA A 394 -9.29 12.78 -0.37
CA ALA A 394 -10.27 13.76 -0.82
C ALA A 394 -11.54 13.06 -1.35
N ARG A 395 -11.38 12.02 -2.15
CA ARG A 395 -12.45 11.17 -2.66
C ARG A 395 -13.26 10.50 -1.55
N GLY A 396 -12.56 9.92 -0.57
CA GLY A 396 -13.20 9.27 0.58
C GLY A 396 -13.96 10.25 1.49
N LYS A 397 -13.37 11.41 1.74
CA LYS A 397 -14.01 12.50 2.49
C LYS A 397 -15.27 13.01 1.78
N TYR A 398 -15.20 13.17 0.47
CA TYR A 398 -16.37 13.57 -0.32
C TYR A 398 -17.49 12.54 -0.23
N PHE A 399 -17.19 11.24 -0.32
CA PHE A 399 -18.21 10.19 -0.13
C PHE A 399 -18.85 10.23 1.27
N ASN A 400 -18.07 10.52 2.31
CA ASN A 400 -18.62 10.73 3.66
C ASN A 400 -19.60 11.92 3.69
N THR A 401 -19.29 13.00 2.97
CA THR A 401 -20.22 14.16 2.84
C THR A 401 -21.52 13.77 2.14
N LEU A 402 -21.44 12.96 1.08
CA LEU A 402 -22.63 12.45 0.39
C LEU A 402 -23.47 11.57 1.31
N PHE A 403 -22.84 10.69 2.10
CA PHE A 403 -23.55 9.88 3.07
C PHE A 403 -24.31 10.74 4.10
N GLN A 404 -23.67 11.77 4.67
CA GLN A 404 -24.32 12.70 5.58
C GLN A 404 -25.51 13.41 4.91
N LYS A 405 -25.33 13.88 3.68
CA LYS A 405 -26.36 14.61 2.92
C LYS A 405 -27.58 13.75 2.61
N TYR A 406 -27.42 12.49 2.23
CA TYR A 406 -28.51 11.68 1.66
C TYR A 406 -29.04 10.58 2.58
N VAL A 407 -28.30 10.19 3.61
CA VAL A 407 -28.64 9.07 4.50
C VAL A 407 -28.85 9.52 5.94
N SER A 408 -27.94 10.31 6.51
CA SER A 408 -28.03 10.71 7.94
C SER A 408 -29.01 11.84 8.19
N SER A 409 -29.46 12.54 7.15
CA SER A 409 -30.43 13.64 7.24
C SER A 409 -31.91 13.16 7.13
N LYS A 410 -32.13 11.86 7.04
CA LYS A 410 -33.45 11.21 7.06
C LYS A 410 -33.62 10.42 8.35
#